data_d6046fa5f4dee61ebf8cff88a98d6e27
#
_entry.id   d6046fa5f4dee61ebf8cff88a98d6e27
#
_cell.length_a   1.000
_cell.length_b   1.000
_cell.length_c   1.000
_cell.angle_alpha   90.00
_cell.angle_beta   90.00
_cell.angle_gamma   90.00
#
_symmetry.space_group_name_H-M   'P 1'
#
loop_
_entity.id
_entity.type
_entity.pdbx_description
1 polymer ?
#
loop_
_entity_poly.entity_id
_entity_poly.type
_entity_poly.pdbx_seq_one_letter_code
_entity_poly.pdbx_strand_id
1 'polypeptide(L)'
;MHDDASHSKAASRPDRVNEPEIRPVTIVIGCGDVGSAVAHALHCAGYSVVLIDHADPPWTRRGMAYTDAWYIGAASLAGVDACFCASVRSIPFVLDRRDMIAATTWSWQGVATALQPIAIVDARVVKRQAPAMLKQSGGPLTIGVGPGFVAGLHADVAIETAWGDDLGAVIETGSTKPFAGEPRPIAGAGRERYVYAPRPGRFNTDRAIGECVSARDHIASLDGEPIIAPLKGALRGLSARGARIAVGQKVVEIDPRSDPALCFGLGERPRRIARGVVEALLRRRLLAGSASRGVQRESLHE
;
A
#
# COMPACT_ATOMS: atom_id res chain seq x y z
N MET A 1 67.50 -43.47 -0.65
CA MET A 1 66.74 -42.50 0.10
C MET A 1 65.87 -41.74 -0.88
N HIS A 2 64.62 -42.20 -1.09
CA HIS A 2 63.63 -41.53 -1.92
C HIS A 2 62.57 -41.04 -1.00
N ASP A 3 62.40 -39.67 -0.95
CA ASP A 3 61.28 -39.00 -0.33
C ASP A 3 60.14 -38.87 -1.31
N ASP A 4 59.04 -39.53 -0.99
CA ASP A 4 57.82 -39.53 -1.78
C ASP A 4 56.86 -38.52 -1.11
N ALA A 5 56.76 -37.32 -1.70
CA ALA A 5 55.87 -36.26 -1.27
C ALA A 5 54.51 -36.38 -1.96
N SER A 6 53.56 -37.04 -1.31
CA SER A 6 52.18 -37.14 -1.75
C SER A 6 51.46 -35.79 -1.62
N HIS A 7 51.23 -35.14 -2.78
CA HIS A 7 50.39 -33.96 -2.88
C HIS A 7 48.90 -34.35 -2.85
N SER A 8 48.27 -34.15 -1.68
CA SER A 8 46.82 -34.23 -1.55
C SER A 8 46.16 -33.02 -2.23
N LYS A 9 45.56 -33.27 -3.42
CA LYS A 9 44.68 -32.31 -4.08
C LYS A 9 43.37 -32.19 -3.29
N ALA A 10 43.22 -31.10 -2.55
CA ALA A 10 41.92 -30.71 -1.99
C ALA A 10 40.92 -30.43 -3.13
N ALA A 11 39.89 -31.25 -3.23
CA ALA A 11 38.79 -31.04 -4.17
C ALA A 11 38.02 -29.80 -3.75
N SER A 12 38.08 -28.74 -4.56
CA SER A 12 37.22 -27.54 -4.40
C SER A 12 35.75 -27.96 -4.53
N ARG A 13 34.96 -27.72 -3.48
CA ARG A 13 33.50 -27.84 -3.54
C ARG A 13 32.99 -26.92 -4.66
N PRO A 14 32.08 -27.38 -5.54
CA PRO A 14 31.47 -26.52 -6.52
C PRO A 14 30.68 -25.40 -5.77
N ASP A 15 30.89 -24.16 -6.20
CA ASP A 15 30.14 -23.00 -5.74
C ASP A 15 28.66 -23.34 -5.87
N ARG A 16 27.92 -23.24 -4.74
CA ARG A 16 26.47 -23.32 -4.76
C ARG A 16 26.01 -22.16 -5.61
N VAL A 17 25.52 -22.44 -6.81
CA VAL A 17 24.72 -21.50 -7.60
C VAL A 17 23.56 -21.12 -6.69
N ASN A 18 23.55 -19.85 -6.21
CA ASN A 18 22.43 -19.31 -5.46
C ASN A 18 21.20 -19.37 -6.37
N GLU A 19 20.34 -20.36 -6.16
CA GLU A 19 19.01 -20.34 -6.80
C GLU A 19 18.35 -19.03 -6.43
N PRO A 20 17.72 -18.32 -7.38
CA PRO A 20 17.08 -17.05 -7.12
C PRO A 20 15.99 -17.25 -6.07
N GLU A 21 16.18 -16.67 -4.90
CA GLU A 21 15.24 -16.75 -3.79
C GLU A 21 13.86 -16.27 -4.25
N ILE A 22 12.87 -17.17 -4.28
CA ILE A 22 11.50 -16.87 -4.71
C ILE A 22 10.89 -15.90 -3.69
N ARG A 23 10.59 -14.67 -4.11
CA ARG A 23 9.90 -13.69 -3.27
C ARG A 23 8.42 -14.05 -3.19
N PRO A 24 7.86 -14.27 -1.98
CA PRO A 24 6.45 -14.58 -1.83
C PRO A 24 5.57 -13.43 -2.32
N VAL A 25 4.48 -13.75 -3.02
CA VAL A 25 3.54 -12.76 -3.56
C VAL A 25 2.59 -12.29 -2.47
N THR A 26 2.37 -10.98 -2.40
CA THR A 26 1.34 -10.33 -1.55
C THR A 26 0.46 -9.43 -2.41
N ILE A 27 -0.83 -9.37 -2.09
CA ILE A 27 -1.79 -8.48 -2.72
C ILE A 27 -2.13 -7.36 -1.73
N VAL A 28 -2.10 -6.10 -2.20
CA VAL A 28 -2.55 -4.92 -1.44
C VAL A 28 -3.68 -4.26 -2.20
N ILE A 29 -4.83 -4.09 -1.57
CA ILE A 29 -6.02 -3.44 -2.14
C ILE A 29 -6.09 -2.00 -1.64
N GLY A 30 -6.11 -1.03 -2.57
CA GLY A 30 -6.11 0.40 -2.30
C GLY A 30 -4.76 1.07 -2.56
N CYS A 31 -4.69 1.97 -3.57
CA CYS A 31 -3.46 2.68 -3.96
C CYS A 31 -3.35 4.09 -3.36
N GLY A 32 -4.16 4.43 -2.33
CA GLY A 32 -4.01 5.66 -1.55
C GLY A 32 -2.74 5.68 -0.69
N ASP A 33 -2.51 6.76 0.05
CA ASP A 33 -1.32 6.97 0.87
C ASP A 33 -1.04 5.81 1.85
N VAL A 34 -2.07 5.20 2.44
CA VAL A 34 -1.90 4.05 3.35
C VAL A 34 -1.54 2.78 2.58
N GLY A 35 -2.34 2.42 1.55
CA GLY A 35 -2.07 1.20 0.77
C GLY A 35 -0.73 1.26 0.03
N SER A 36 -0.37 2.44 -0.49
CA SER A 36 0.95 2.65 -1.11
C SER A 36 2.10 2.49 -0.10
N ALA A 37 1.95 2.97 1.13
CA ALA A 37 2.95 2.78 2.17
C ALA A 37 3.07 1.29 2.59
N VAL A 38 1.94 0.56 2.64
CA VAL A 38 1.91 -0.89 2.88
C VAL A 38 2.63 -1.62 1.75
N ALA A 39 2.29 -1.33 0.49
CA ALA A 39 2.92 -1.94 -0.67
C ALA A 39 4.43 -1.69 -0.70
N HIS A 40 4.86 -0.44 -0.45
CA HIS A 40 6.26 -0.06 -0.33
C HIS A 40 6.99 -0.85 0.76
N ALA A 41 6.43 -0.90 1.99
CA ALA A 41 7.06 -1.59 3.12
C ALA A 41 7.18 -3.10 2.88
N LEU A 42 6.17 -3.74 2.28
CA LEU A 42 6.21 -5.15 1.90
C LEU A 42 7.27 -5.42 0.83
N HIS A 43 7.37 -4.56 -0.19
CA HIS A 43 8.41 -4.65 -1.21
C HIS A 43 9.81 -4.56 -0.60
N CYS A 44 10.06 -3.57 0.27
CA CYS A 44 11.32 -3.43 1.00
C CYS A 44 11.62 -4.60 1.94
N ALA A 45 10.58 -5.28 2.46
CA ALA A 45 10.70 -6.48 3.27
C ALA A 45 10.93 -7.78 2.44
N GLY A 46 11.09 -7.66 1.12
CA GLY A 46 11.43 -8.79 0.23
C GLY A 46 10.22 -9.55 -0.32
N TYR A 47 9.02 -8.98 -0.30
CA TYR A 47 7.84 -9.56 -0.94
C TYR A 47 7.69 -9.04 -2.38
N SER A 48 7.15 -9.89 -3.26
CA SER A 48 6.61 -9.47 -4.55
C SER A 48 5.21 -8.90 -4.34
N VAL A 49 4.97 -7.65 -4.74
CA VAL A 49 3.73 -6.93 -4.39
C VAL A 49 2.89 -6.64 -5.62
N VAL A 50 1.59 -6.99 -5.55
CA VAL A 50 0.57 -6.54 -6.50
C VAL A 50 -0.34 -5.55 -5.80
N LEU A 51 -0.35 -4.31 -6.26
CA LEU A 51 -1.19 -3.22 -5.77
C LEU A 51 -2.43 -3.10 -6.65
N ILE A 52 -3.63 -3.12 -6.05
CA ILE A 52 -4.91 -3.17 -6.77
C ILE A 52 -5.79 -1.99 -6.37
N ASP A 53 -6.40 -1.32 -7.37
CA ASP A 53 -7.45 -0.33 -7.12
C ASP A 53 -8.40 -0.24 -8.32
N HIS A 54 -9.40 0.64 -8.24
CA HIS A 54 -10.33 0.94 -9.32
C HIS A 54 -9.63 1.63 -10.50
N ALA A 55 -10.29 1.67 -11.66
CA ALA A 55 -9.75 2.31 -12.86
C ALA A 55 -9.52 3.82 -12.71
N ASP A 56 -10.37 4.50 -11.93
CA ASP A 56 -10.24 5.93 -11.57
C ASP A 56 -10.10 6.05 -10.05
N PRO A 57 -8.92 5.75 -9.46
CA PRO A 57 -8.75 5.77 -8.00
C PRO A 57 -8.90 7.19 -7.43
N PRO A 58 -9.74 7.38 -6.37
CA PRO A 58 -10.13 8.71 -5.90
C PRO A 58 -9.11 9.39 -4.99
N TRP A 59 -7.86 8.96 -5.03
CA TRP A 59 -6.83 9.39 -4.09
C TRP A 59 -6.14 10.66 -4.57
N THR A 60 -6.18 11.71 -3.75
CA THR A 60 -5.65 13.03 -4.10
C THR A 60 -4.18 13.22 -3.70
N ARG A 61 -3.67 12.53 -2.67
CA ARG A 61 -2.28 12.65 -2.19
C ARG A 61 -1.30 11.90 -3.09
N ARG A 62 -1.29 12.21 -4.38
CA ARG A 62 -0.55 11.48 -5.41
C ARG A 62 0.97 11.53 -5.24
N GLY A 63 1.53 12.60 -4.67
CA GLY A 63 2.95 12.69 -4.30
C GLY A 63 3.33 11.80 -3.10
N MET A 64 2.35 11.20 -2.42
CA MET A 64 2.52 10.32 -1.26
C MET A 64 1.97 8.90 -1.51
N ALA A 65 1.74 8.54 -2.78
CA ALA A 65 1.06 7.32 -3.17
C ALA A 65 1.47 6.88 -4.58
N TYR A 66 1.20 5.62 -4.93
CA TYR A 66 1.39 5.08 -6.27
C TYR A 66 0.20 5.36 -7.22
N THR A 67 -0.73 6.23 -6.83
CA THR A 67 -1.97 6.51 -7.58
C THR A 67 -1.72 6.91 -9.04
N ASP A 68 -0.60 7.61 -9.32
CA ASP A 68 -0.26 8.05 -10.67
C ASP A 68 -0.01 6.89 -11.65
N ALA A 69 0.32 5.68 -11.16
CA ALA A 69 0.46 4.51 -12.02
C ALA A 69 -0.82 4.21 -12.82
N TRP A 70 -2.01 4.50 -12.28
CA TRP A 70 -3.31 4.31 -12.97
C TRP A 70 -3.57 5.34 -14.06
N TYR A 71 -2.94 6.52 -13.98
CA TYR A 71 -3.19 7.63 -14.92
C TYR A 71 -2.11 7.78 -15.98
N ILE A 72 -0.85 7.49 -15.64
CA ILE A 72 0.29 7.69 -16.55
C ILE A 72 1.16 6.43 -16.71
N GLY A 73 0.71 5.27 -16.19
CA GLY A 73 1.37 3.97 -16.38
C GLY A 73 2.46 3.64 -15.37
N ALA A 74 2.99 4.62 -14.63
CA ALA A 74 4.01 4.41 -13.61
C ALA A 74 3.92 5.45 -12.50
N ALA A 75 4.47 5.12 -11.32
CA ALA A 75 4.64 6.04 -10.20
C ALA A 75 5.86 5.64 -9.39
N SER A 76 6.52 6.63 -8.76
CA SER A 76 7.64 6.40 -7.83
C SER A 76 7.30 6.94 -6.44
N LEU A 77 7.65 6.18 -5.41
CA LEU A 77 7.44 6.58 -4.01
C LEU A 77 8.61 6.12 -3.16
N ALA A 78 9.33 7.08 -2.58
CA ALA A 78 10.45 6.83 -1.68
C ALA A 78 11.50 5.85 -2.25
N GLY A 79 11.81 5.96 -3.55
CA GLY A 79 12.84 5.16 -4.24
C GLY A 79 12.38 3.79 -4.72
N VAL A 80 11.11 3.44 -4.60
CA VAL A 80 10.51 2.23 -5.18
C VAL A 80 9.51 2.62 -6.25
N ASP A 81 9.58 1.97 -7.40
CA ASP A 81 8.70 2.22 -8.55
C ASP A 81 7.51 1.26 -8.58
N ALA A 82 6.40 1.73 -9.15
CA ALA A 82 5.25 0.90 -9.50
C ALA A 82 4.94 1.05 -10.99
N CYS A 83 4.62 -0.07 -11.65
CA CYS A 83 4.26 -0.13 -13.07
C CYS A 83 2.85 -0.67 -13.23
N PHE A 84 2.03 -0.01 -14.06
CA PHE A 84 0.66 -0.45 -14.33
C PHE A 84 0.62 -1.62 -15.31
N CYS A 85 -0.06 -2.67 -14.90
CA CYS A 85 -0.30 -3.89 -15.64
C CYS A 85 -1.75 -3.94 -16.13
N ALA A 86 -1.98 -3.69 -17.41
CA ALA A 86 -3.31 -3.75 -18.01
C ALA A 86 -3.84 -5.19 -18.14
N SER A 87 -2.95 -6.20 -18.11
CA SER A 87 -3.29 -7.62 -18.17
C SER A 87 -2.73 -8.36 -16.96
N VAL A 88 -3.48 -9.33 -16.42
CA VAL A 88 -3.00 -10.22 -15.36
C VAL A 88 -1.75 -11.00 -15.81
N ARG A 89 -1.63 -11.29 -17.11
CA ARG A 89 -0.48 -11.99 -17.69
C ARG A 89 0.82 -11.18 -17.68
N SER A 90 0.74 -9.84 -17.60
CA SER A 90 1.93 -8.98 -17.53
C SER A 90 2.46 -8.81 -16.10
N ILE A 91 1.68 -9.17 -15.09
CA ILE A 91 2.08 -9.02 -13.67
C ILE A 91 3.36 -9.82 -13.36
N PRO A 92 3.51 -11.12 -13.71
CA PRO A 92 4.73 -11.87 -13.43
C PRO A 92 5.98 -11.21 -13.98
N PHE A 93 5.95 -10.66 -15.20
CA PHE A 93 7.11 -9.99 -15.81
C PHE A 93 7.57 -8.76 -15.03
N VAL A 94 6.63 -8.02 -14.40
CA VAL A 94 6.97 -6.90 -13.53
C VAL A 94 7.56 -7.39 -12.21
N LEU A 95 6.97 -8.44 -11.61
CA LEU A 95 7.45 -9.01 -10.35
C LEU A 95 8.82 -9.68 -10.46
N ASP A 96 9.14 -10.26 -11.60
CA ASP A 96 10.44 -10.91 -11.88
C ASP A 96 11.59 -9.89 -11.89
N ARG A 97 11.33 -8.63 -12.15
CA ARG A 97 12.34 -7.55 -12.06
C ARG A 97 12.81 -7.31 -10.63
N ARG A 98 12.00 -7.62 -9.62
CA ARG A 98 12.28 -7.49 -8.18
C ARG A 98 12.56 -6.09 -7.67
N ASP A 99 12.58 -5.08 -8.53
CA ASP A 99 12.85 -3.67 -8.22
C ASP A 99 11.61 -2.80 -8.22
N MET A 100 10.43 -3.37 -8.53
CA MET A 100 9.19 -2.61 -8.63
C MET A 100 7.94 -3.38 -8.19
N ILE A 101 6.86 -2.62 -8.01
CA ILE A 101 5.54 -3.08 -7.62
C ILE A 101 4.67 -3.17 -8.88
N ALA A 102 3.91 -4.25 -9.03
CA ALA A 102 2.90 -4.36 -10.09
C ALA A 102 1.60 -3.68 -9.64
N ALA A 103 1.07 -2.74 -10.44
CA ALA A 103 -0.20 -2.06 -10.19
C ALA A 103 -1.25 -2.52 -11.21
N THR A 104 -2.52 -2.72 -10.80
CA THR A 104 -3.54 -3.20 -11.73
C THR A 104 -4.96 -2.87 -11.28
N THR A 105 -5.91 -2.94 -12.21
CA THR A 105 -7.37 -2.85 -11.96
C THR A 105 -8.06 -4.21 -11.88
N TRP A 106 -7.35 -5.31 -12.06
CA TRP A 106 -7.92 -6.65 -11.97
C TRP A 106 -8.41 -6.93 -10.56
N SER A 107 -9.48 -7.74 -10.46
CA SER A 107 -10.01 -8.13 -9.16
C SER A 107 -8.95 -8.91 -8.36
N TRP A 108 -8.91 -8.68 -7.05
CA TRP A 108 -7.96 -9.40 -6.19
C TRP A 108 -8.18 -10.92 -6.23
N GLN A 109 -9.43 -11.39 -6.44
CA GLN A 109 -9.74 -12.83 -6.59
C GLN A 109 -9.09 -13.39 -7.85
N GLY A 110 -9.19 -12.68 -8.99
CA GLY A 110 -8.56 -13.10 -10.25
C GLY A 110 -7.04 -13.14 -10.15
N VAL A 111 -6.45 -12.13 -9.51
CA VAL A 111 -5.00 -12.09 -9.25
C VAL A 111 -4.58 -13.19 -8.27
N ALA A 112 -5.36 -13.45 -7.21
CA ALA A 112 -5.08 -14.49 -6.24
C ALA A 112 -5.12 -15.89 -6.87
N THR A 113 -6.09 -16.15 -7.75
CA THR A 113 -6.17 -17.42 -8.50
C THR A 113 -4.94 -17.61 -9.39
N ALA A 114 -4.47 -16.56 -10.04
CA ALA A 114 -3.33 -16.64 -10.98
C ALA A 114 -1.96 -16.74 -10.28
N LEU A 115 -1.78 -16.07 -9.13
CA LEU A 115 -0.46 -15.89 -8.52
C LEU A 115 -0.28 -16.58 -7.16
N GLN A 116 -1.33 -17.16 -6.58
CA GLN A 116 -1.28 -17.87 -5.30
C GLN A 116 -0.56 -17.08 -4.18
N PRO A 117 -1.06 -15.87 -3.80
CA PRO A 117 -0.39 -15.02 -2.82
C PRO A 117 -0.38 -15.66 -1.44
N ILE A 118 0.62 -15.33 -0.63
CA ILE A 118 0.67 -15.73 0.77
C ILE A 118 -0.18 -14.84 1.68
N ALA A 119 -0.47 -13.60 1.22
CA ALA A 119 -1.32 -12.67 1.96
C ALA A 119 -2.09 -11.72 1.05
N ILE A 120 -3.28 -11.30 1.55
CA ILE A 120 -4.13 -10.27 0.96
C ILE A 120 -4.39 -9.21 2.02
N VAL A 121 -4.08 -7.95 1.70
CA VAL A 121 -4.22 -6.80 2.60
C VAL A 121 -5.25 -5.84 2.03
N ASP A 122 -6.37 -5.59 2.72
CA ASP A 122 -7.28 -4.50 2.39
C ASP A 122 -6.83 -3.21 3.10
N ALA A 123 -6.18 -2.33 2.35
CA ALA A 123 -5.66 -1.05 2.83
C ALA A 123 -6.41 0.17 2.27
N ARG A 124 -7.65 -0.01 1.80
CA ARG A 124 -8.51 1.08 1.32
C ARG A 124 -8.93 2.05 2.43
N VAL A 125 -8.90 1.63 3.68
CA VAL A 125 -9.28 2.43 4.86
C VAL A 125 -10.68 3.03 4.69
N VAL A 126 -11.66 2.19 4.37
CA VAL A 126 -13.05 2.60 4.19
C VAL A 126 -13.63 3.09 5.52
N LYS A 127 -14.27 4.28 5.53
CA LYS A 127 -14.59 4.99 6.77
C LYS A 127 -16.05 4.90 7.20
N ARG A 128 -16.97 4.66 6.27
CA ARG A 128 -18.43 4.74 6.50
C ARG A 128 -19.22 3.55 5.96
N GLN A 129 -18.53 2.49 5.58
CA GLN A 129 -19.12 1.26 5.10
C GLN A 129 -18.59 0.10 5.93
N ALA A 130 -19.32 -0.99 5.98
CA ALA A 130 -18.86 -2.21 6.61
C ALA A 130 -17.56 -2.69 5.92
N PRO A 131 -16.59 -3.21 6.69
CA PRO A 131 -15.39 -3.81 6.13
C PRO A 131 -15.71 -4.96 5.17
N ALA A 132 -14.85 -5.17 4.18
CA ALA A 132 -14.97 -6.30 3.29
C ALA A 132 -14.72 -7.63 4.04
N MET A 133 -15.44 -8.67 3.68
CA MET A 133 -15.17 -10.04 4.13
C MET A 133 -14.02 -10.61 3.29
N LEU A 134 -12.83 -10.62 3.84
CA LEU A 134 -11.63 -11.15 3.17
C LEU A 134 -11.32 -12.59 3.59
N LYS A 135 -11.69 -12.95 4.83
CA LYS A 135 -11.32 -14.23 5.43
C LYS A 135 -11.86 -15.40 4.63
N GLN A 136 -10.99 -16.36 4.33
CA GLN A 136 -11.29 -17.60 3.65
C GLN A 136 -10.63 -18.78 4.38
N SER A 137 -11.34 -19.87 4.57
CA SER A 137 -10.77 -21.08 5.18
C SER A 137 -9.70 -21.69 4.25
N GLY A 138 -8.50 -21.94 4.79
CA GLY A 138 -7.41 -22.57 4.04
C GLY A 138 -6.75 -21.67 2.97
N GLY A 139 -7.13 -20.37 2.91
CA GLY A 139 -6.59 -19.41 1.96
C GLY A 139 -5.32 -18.68 2.47
N PRO A 140 -4.89 -17.65 1.72
CA PRO A 140 -3.80 -16.77 2.14
C PRO A 140 -4.16 -16.02 3.43
N LEU A 141 -3.13 -15.55 4.16
CA LEU A 141 -3.35 -14.67 5.31
C LEU A 141 -4.11 -13.41 4.88
N THR A 142 -5.20 -13.09 5.57
CA THR A 142 -5.98 -11.90 5.28
C THR A 142 -5.76 -10.83 6.37
N ILE A 143 -5.47 -9.59 5.94
CA ILE A 143 -5.21 -8.46 6.83
C ILE A 143 -6.15 -7.31 6.48
N GLY A 144 -6.94 -6.86 7.44
CA GLY A 144 -7.82 -5.70 7.31
C GLY A 144 -7.18 -4.45 7.91
N VAL A 145 -7.03 -3.38 7.13
CA VAL A 145 -6.43 -2.11 7.57
C VAL A 145 -7.49 -1.03 7.62
N GLY A 146 -7.85 -0.57 8.80
CA GLY A 146 -8.79 0.53 8.92
C GLY A 146 -9.84 0.33 10.02
N PRO A 147 -10.75 1.31 10.16
CA PRO A 147 -11.76 1.26 11.20
C PRO A 147 -12.79 0.16 10.95
N GLY A 148 -13.22 -0.49 12.04
CA GLY A 148 -14.31 -1.45 12.03
C GLY A 148 -13.96 -2.88 11.59
N PHE A 149 -12.70 -3.17 11.21
CA PHE A 149 -12.29 -4.55 10.99
C PHE A 149 -12.31 -5.34 12.30
N VAL A 150 -12.88 -6.53 12.26
CA VAL A 150 -12.89 -7.50 13.35
C VAL A 150 -12.00 -8.66 12.96
N ALA A 151 -10.92 -8.86 13.71
CA ALA A 151 -10.01 -9.98 13.51
C ALA A 151 -10.74 -11.31 13.80
N GLY A 152 -10.47 -12.30 12.97
CA GLY A 152 -11.16 -13.59 13.02
C GLY A 152 -12.53 -13.64 12.32
N LEU A 153 -13.15 -12.48 12.03
CA LEU A 153 -14.42 -12.37 11.31
C LEU A 153 -14.23 -11.83 9.88
N HIS A 154 -13.80 -10.56 9.74
CA HIS A 154 -13.62 -9.91 8.43
C HIS A 154 -12.31 -10.30 7.75
N ALA A 155 -11.26 -10.43 8.54
CA ALA A 155 -9.92 -10.84 8.15
C ALA A 155 -9.31 -11.68 9.28
N ASP A 156 -8.20 -12.39 9.02
CA ASP A 156 -7.49 -13.14 10.08
C ASP A 156 -6.89 -12.19 11.10
N VAL A 157 -6.38 -11.05 10.64
CA VAL A 157 -5.73 -10.02 11.45
C VAL A 157 -6.25 -8.64 11.06
N ALA A 158 -6.34 -7.72 12.00
CA ALA A 158 -6.67 -6.32 11.74
C ALA A 158 -5.52 -5.39 12.19
N ILE A 159 -5.37 -4.24 11.51
CA ILE A 159 -4.36 -3.24 11.86
C ILE A 159 -5.05 -1.94 12.27
N GLU A 160 -4.73 -1.45 13.47
CA GLU A 160 -5.27 -0.20 14.00
C GLU A 160 -4.77 1.01 13.21
N THR A 161 -5.68 1.92 12.86
CA THR A 161 -5.36 3.11 12.07
C THR A 161 -5.70 4.43 12.75
N ALA A 162 -6.37 4.41 13.89
CA ALA A 162 -6.61 5.61 14.67
C ALA A 162 -5.31 6.20 15.22
N TRP A 163 -5.23 7.52 15.28
CA TRP A 163 -4.11 8.19 15.95
C TRP A 163 -4.08 7.83 17.44
N GLY A 164 -2.89 7.70 17.98
CA GLY A 164 -2.63 7.33 19.37
C GLY A 164 -1.51 6.29 19.47
N ASP A 165 -1.34 5.74 20.67
CA ASP A 165 -0.27 4.79 20.98
C ASP A 165 -0.43 3.48 20.20
N ASP A 166 -1.68 3.06 19.97
CA ASP A 166 -2.01 1.83 19.24
C ASP A 166 -1.92 1.96 17.72
N LEU A 167 -1.57 3.13 17.16
CA LEU A 167 -1.48 3.31 15.71
C LEU A 167 -0.48 2.33 15.09
N GLY A 168 -0.99 1.45 14.23
CA GLY A 168 -0.24 0.37 13.60
C GLY A 168 -0.22 -0.93 14.41
N ALA A 169 -0.90 -1.01 15.56
CA ALA A 169 -0.97 -2.23 16.36
C ALA A 169 -1.63 -3.38 15.57
N VAL A 170 -1.07 -4.58 15.73
CA VAL A 170 -1.60 -5.83 15.18
C VAL A 170 -2.65 -6.38 16.13
N ILE A 171 -3.88 -6.55 15.65
CA ILE A 171 -5.03 -7.06 16.40
C ILE A 171 -5.34 -8.46 15.86
N GLU A 172 -5.09 -9.47 16.69
CA GLU A 172 -5.36 -10.89 16.37
C GLU A 172 -6.73 -11.33 16.90
N THR A 173 -7.29 -10.58 17.87
CA THR A 173 -8.61 -10.83 18.44
C THR A 173 -9.29 -9.51 18.77
N GLY A 174 -10.56 -9.36 18.41
CA GLY A 174 -11.33 -8.13 18.62
C GLY A 174 -11.33 -7.22 17.39
N SER A 175 -11.67 -5.94 17.58
CA SER A 175 -11.88 -4.98 16.50
C SER A 175 -10.95 -3.77 16.59
N THR A 176 -10.64 -3.20 15.44
CA THR A 176 -10.07 -1.85 15.33
C THR A 176 -11.08 -0.80 15.83
N LYS A 177 -10.58 0.33 16.29
CA LYS A 177 -11.41 1.47 16.75
C LYS A 177 -12.33 1.95 15.62
N PRO A 178 -13.55 2.40 15.95
CA PRO A 178 -14.44 3.00 14.96
C PRO A 178 -13.86 4.32 14.44
N PHE A 179 -14.31 4.73 13.26
CA PHE A 179 -13.87 5.99 12.65
C PHE A 179 -14.35 7.19 13.49
N ALA A 180 -13.42 8.00 14.01
CA ALA A 180 -13.72 9.16 14.86
C ALA A 180 -14.34 10.36 14.13
N GLY A 181 -14.39 10.36 12.81
CA GLY A 181 -15.09 11.35 12.01
C GLY A 181 -14.25 12.53 11.53
N GLU A 182 -13.33 13.07 12.34
CA GLU A 182 -12.59 14.29 12.03
C GLU A 182 -11.13 14.06 11.61
N PRO A 183 -10.61 14.81 10.60
CA PRO A 183 -9.21 14.80 10.28
C PRO A 183 -8.39 15.49 11.37
N ARG A 184 -7.20 15.00 11.63
CA ARG A 184 -6.24 15.71 12.50
C ARG A 184 -5.92 17.08 11.88
N PRO A 185 -6.04 18.19 12.61
CA PRO A 185 -5.65 19.49 12.12
C PRO A 185 -4.17 19.58 11.75
N ILE A 186 -3.86 20.37 10.72
CA ILE A 186 -2.50 20.71 10.31
C ILE A 186 -2.34 22.23 10.46
N ALA A 187 -1.43 22.68 11.30
CA ALA A 187 -1.22 24.10 11.62
C ALA A 187 -2.56 24.84 11.93
N GLY A 188 -3.43 24.19 12.73
CA GLY A 188 -4.72 24.72 13.12
C GLY A 188 -5.85 24.49 12.11
N ALA A 189 -5.57 24.15 10.86
CA ALA A 189 -6.57 23.92 9.81
C ALA A 189 -7.08 22.48 9.82
N GLY A 190 -8.40 22.31 9.94
CA GLY A 190 -9.12 21.04 9.92
C GLY A 190 -9.65 20.68 8.53
N ARG A 191 -10.99 20.59 8.40
CA ARG A 191 -11.67 20.26 7.13
C ARG A 191 -11.64 21.38 6.10
N GLU A 192 -11.48 22.62 6.52
CA GLU A 192 -11.42 23.81 5.66
C GLU A 192 -10.27 23.77 4.65
N ARG A 193 -9.28 22.91 4.87
CA ARG A 193 -8.18 22.69 3.92
C ARG A 193 -8.51 21.73 2.79
N TYR A 194 -9.73 21.17 2.76
CA TYR A 194 -10.20 20.26 1.71
C TYR A 194 -11.21 20.94 0.80
N VAL A 195 -11.13 20.60 -0.49
CA VAL A 195 -12.22 20.88 -1.42
C VAL A 195 -12.87 19.56 -1.81
N TYR A 196 -14.20 19.53 -1.70
CA TYR A 196 -15.02 18.41 -2.13
C TYR A 196 -15.81 18.79 -3.36
N ALA A 197 -15.99 17.86 -4.30
CA ALA A 197 -16.74 18.10 -5.52
C ALA A 197 -18.23 18.33 -5.21
N PRO A 198 -18.83 19.47 -5.61
CA PRO A 198 -20.25 19.74 -5.39
C PRO A 198 -21.17 18.92 -6.30
N ARG A 199 -20.62 18.39 -7.39
CA ARG A 199 -21.32 17.59 -8.42
C ARG A 199 -20.36 16.60 -9.05
N PRO A 200 -20.83 15.56 -9.77
CA PRO A 200 -19.95 14.70 -10.55
C PRO A 200 -19.39 15.49 -11.75
N GLY A 201 -18.26 15.06 -12.30
CA GLY A 201 -17.66 15.68 -13.48
C GLY A 201 -16.24 15.19 -13.75
N ARG A 202 -15.63 15.76 -14.78
CA ARG A 202 -14.24 15.50 -15.16
C ARG A 202 -13.33 16.59 -14.59
N PHE A 203 -12.34 16.19 -13.81
CA PHE A 203 -11.38 17.10 -13.19
C PHE A 203 -10.29 17.51 -14.18
N ASN A 204 -10.00 18.80 -14.24
CA ASN A 204 -8.92 19.34 -15.05
C ASN A 204 -8.08 20.35 -14.27
N THR A 205 -6.76 20.27 -14.38
CA THR A 205 -5.83 21.17 -13.70
C THR A 205 -4.50 21.24 -14.44
N ASP A 206 -3.86 22.41 -14.39
CA ASP A 206 -2.47 22.66 -14.82
C ASP A 206 -1.53 22.78 -13.62
N ARG A 207 -2.09 22.73 -12.39
CA ARG A 207 -1.31 22.79 -11.15
C ARG A 207 -0.69 21.42 -10.82
N ALA A 208 0.39 21.46 -10.04
CA ALA A 208 1.12 20.27 -9.58
C ALA A 208 1.04 20.09 -8.06
N ILE A 209 1.20 18.85 -7.60
CA ILE A 209 1.42 18.55 -6.17
C ILE A 209 2.66 19.30 -5.69
N GLY A 210 2.59 19.89 -4.50
CA GLY A 210 3.66 20.68 -3.90
C GLY A 210 3.66 22.16 -4.31
N GLU A 211 2.91 22.54 -5.33
CA GLU A 211 2.82 23.95 -5.73
C GLU A 211 2.14 24.78 -4.63
N CYS A 212 2.74 25.94 -4.30
CA CYS A 212 2.17 26.87 -3.33
C CYS A 212 1.12 27.76 -3.99
N VAL A 213 -0.01 27.92 -3.31
CA VAL A 213 -1.14 28.75 -3.75
C VAL A 213 -1.55 29.73 -2.66
N SER A 214 -2.13 30.85 -3.08
CA SER A 214 -2.83 31.81 -2.20
C SER A 214 -4.31 31.45 -2.07
N ALA A 215 -4.95 31.91 -1.00
CA ALA A 215 -6.40 31.81 -0.91
C ALA A 215 -7.07 32.50 -2.10
N ARG A 216 -8.12 31.84 -2.65
CA ARG A 216 -8.85 32.23 -3.87
C ARG A 216 -8.12 32.03 -5.20
N ASP A 217 -6.89 31.52 -5.23
CA ASP A 217 -6.27 31.13 -6.49
C ASP A 217 -7.10 30.07 -7.20
N HIS A 218 -7.17 30.14 -8.54
CA HIS A 218 -7.73 29.07 -9.37
C HIS A 218 -6.76 27.87 -9.35
N ILE A 219 -7.27 26.70 -8.92
CA ILE A 219 -6.48 25.47 -8.80
C ILE A 219 -6.80 24.50 -9.92
N ALA A 220 -8.09 24.33 -10.22
CA ALA A 220 -8.59 23.31 -11.12
C ALA A 220 -9.97 23.71 -11.66
N SER A 221 -10.53 22.90 -12.53
CA SER A 221 -11.93 22.97 -12.92
C SER A 221 -12.59 21.59 -12.88
N LEU A 222 -13.92 21.59 -12.72
CA LEU A 222 -14.77 20.40 -12.85
C LEU A 222 -15.78 20.66 -13.96
N ASP A 223 -15.61 20.02 -15.14
CA ASP A 223 -16.35 20.31 -16.36
C ASP A 223 -16.39 21.82 -16.71
N GLY A 224 -15.25 22.50 -16.56
CA GLY A 224 -15.10 23.94 -16.84
C GLY A 224 -15.41 24.86 -15.65
N GLU A 225 -16.16 24.42 -14.65
CA GLU A 225 -16.43 25.21 -13.46
C GLU A 225 -15.21 25.31 -12.54
N PRO A 226 -14.84 26.52 -12.09
CA PRO A 226 -13.60 26.73 -11.36
C PRO A 226 -13.63 26.11 -9.96
N ILE A 227 -12.51 25.52 -9.56
CA ILE A 227 -12.19 25.12 -8.19
C ILE A 227 -11.10 26.06 -7.68
N ILE A 228 -11.40 26.75 -6.59
CA ILE A 228 -10.51 27.75 -5.99
C ILE A 228 -9.90 27.25 -4.67
N ALA A 229 -8.73 27.80 -4.32
CA ALA A 229 -8.04 27.51 -3.06
C ALA A 229 -8.84 28.06 -1.86
N PRO A 230 -9.22 27.24 -0.88
CA PRO A 230 -9.92 27.72 0.31
C PRO A 230 -9.00 28.51 1.26
N LEU A 231 -7.69 28.26 1.20
CA LEU A 231 -6.69 28.92 2.03
C LEU A 231 -5.32 28.95 1.34
N LYS A 232 -4.36 29.71 1.88
CA LYS A 232 -2.97 29.70 1.44
C LYS A 232 -2.27 28.40 1.90
N GLY A 233 -1.41 27.82 1.04
CA GLY A 233 -0.59 26.67 1.40
C GLY A 233 -0.01 25.95 0.19
N ALA A 234 0.54 24.76 0.41
CA ALA A 234 1.02 23.88 -0.64
C ALA A 234 -0.06 22.86 -1.04
N LEU A 235 -0.22 22.56 -2.32
CA LEU A 235 -1.12 21.55 -2.84
C LEU A 235 -0.63 20.16 -2.45
N ARG A 236 -1.11 19.65 -1.30
CA ARG A 236 -0.77 18.34 -0.77
C ARG A 236 -1.57 17.21 -1.42
N GLY A 237 -2.77 17.54 -1.84
CA GLY A 237 -3.66 16.61 -2.54
C GLY A 237 -4.32 17.30 -3.72
N LEU A 238 -4.30 16.64 -4.87
CA LEU A 238 -4.87 17.11 -6.12
C LEU A 238 -5.30 15.90 -6.94
N SER A 239 -6.56 15.84 -7.36
CA SER A 239 -7.04 14.78 -8.26
C SER A 239 -6.25 14.77 -9.56
N ALA A 240 -6.13 13.64 -10.20
CA ALA A 240 -5.43 13.54 -11.48
C ALA A 240 -6.21 14.28 -12.58
N ARG A 241 -5.48 14.90 -13.52
CA ARG A 241 -6.10 15.48 -14.72
C ARG A 241 -6.87 14.39 -15.49
N GLY A 242 -8.09 14.67 -15.86
CA GLY A 242 -8.96 13.75 -16.58
C GLY A 242 -9.71 12.76 -15.68
N ALA A 243 -9.45 12.71 -14.39
CA ALA A 243 -10.15 11.82 -13.46
C ALA A 243 -11.66 12.08 -13.47
N ARG A 244 -12.45 11.01 -13.39
CA ARG A 244 -13.90 11.08 -13.17
C ARG A 244 -14.17 11.23 -11.68
N ILE A 245 -14.82 12.31 -11.31
CA ILE A 245 -15.09 12.67 -9.93
C ILE A 245 -16.56 12.42 -9.62
N ALA A 246 -16.81 11.76 -8.48
CA ALA A 246 -18.15 11.63 -7.93
C ALA A 246 -18.50 12.84 -7.03
N VAL A 247 -19.81 13.12 -6.87
CA VAL A 247 -20.28 14.13 -5.91
C VAL A 247 -19.77 13.80 -4.50
N GLY A 248 -19.33 14.84 -3.77
CA GLY A 248 -18.79 14.68 -2.41
C GLY A 248 -17.40 14.07 -2.32
N GLN A 249 -16.78 13.72 -3.45
CA GLN A 249 -15.40 13.24 -3.47
C GLN A 249 -14.44 14.39 -3.16
N LYS A 250 -13.44 14.13 -2.30
CA LYS A 250 -12.35 15.08 -2.05
C LYS A 250 -11.49 15.20 -3.31
N VAL A 251 -11.30 16.43 -3.80
CA VAL A 251 -10.55 16.71 -5.05
C VAL A 251 -9.27 17.49 -4.81
N VAL A 252 -9.22 18.30 -3.74
CA VAL A 252 -8.04 19.08 -3.34
C VAL A 252 -7.81 18.96 -1.85
N GLU A 253 -6.56 19.00 -1.44
CA GLU A 253 -6.10 19.17 -0.07
C GLU A 253 -4.93 20.13 -0.05
N ILE A 254 -5.01 21.19 0.79
CA ILE A 254 -3.96 22.18 0.97
C ILE A 254 -3.28 21.96 2.32
N ASP A 255 -1.96 22.01 2.35
CA ASP A 255 -1.16 22.03 3.57
C ASP A 255 -0.82 23.49 3.92
N PRO A 256 -1.41 24.05 5.00
CA PRO A 256 -1.24 25.46 5.34
C PRO A 256 0.20 25.83 5.76
N ARG A 257 1.08 24.86 6.01
CA ARG A 257 2.48 25.12 6.32
C ARG A 257 3.27 25.64 5.15
N SER A 258 2.72 25.56 3.91
CA SER A 258 3.31 26.08 2.67
C SER A 258 4.71 25.49 2.37
N ASP A 259 4.96 24.25 2.78
CA ASP A 259 6.20 23.54 2.51
C ASP A 259 5.96 22.42 1.48
N PRO A 260 6.45 22.57 0.24
CA PRO A 260 6.32 21.58 -0.81
C PRO A 260 6.85 20.18 -0.42
N ALA A 261 7.94 20.11 0.36
CA ALA A 261 8.55 18.85 0.75
C ALA A 261 7.59 17.94 1.55
N LEU A 262 6.64 18.52 2.29
CA LEU A 262 5.63 17.79 3.07
C LEU A 262 4.51 17.18 2.23
N CYS A 263 4.50 17.44 0.92
CA CYS A 263 3.51 16.91 -0.02
C CYS A 263 3.96 15.59 -0.67
N PHE A 264 5.18 15.15 -0.42
CA PHE A 264 5.79 13.97 -1.04
C PHE A 264 6.24 12.93 -0.02
N GLY A 265 6.49 11.70 -0.53
CA GLY A 265 7.04 10.60 0.24
C GLY A 265 6.05 9.95 1.21
N LEU A 266 6.57 9.16 2.12
CA LEU A 266 5.76 8.38 3.06
C LEU A 266 5.41 9.19 4.31
N GLY A 267 4.12 9.40 4.55
CA GLY A 267 3.63 10.05 5.77
C GLY A 267 3.86 9.22 7.04
N GLU A 268 3.90 9.88 8.21
CA GLU A 268 4.10 9.21 9.52
C GLU A 268 3.04 8.13 9.78
N ARG A 269 1.76 8.48 9.68
CA ARG A 269 0.65 7.54 9.93
C ARG A 269 0.68 6.35 8.97
N PRO A 270 0.77 6.51 7.63
CA PRO A 270 0.94 5.39 6.70
C PRO A 270 2.14 4.50 7.02
N ARG A 271 3.30 5.06 7.40
CA ARG A 271 4.48 4.27 7.77
C ARG A 271 4.26 3.41 9.01
N ARG A 272 3.61 3.95 10.06
CA ARG A 272 3.30 3.17 11.27
C ARG A 272 2.34 2.03 10.98
N ILE A 273 1.30 2.28 10.19
CA ILE A 273 0.34 1.26 9.74
C ILE A 273 1.06 0.16 8.91
N ALA A 274 1.90 0.55 7.97
CA ALA A 274 2.64 -0.38 7.12
C ALA A 274 3.58 -1.30 7.94
N ARG A 275 4.22 -0.79 8.99
CA ARG A 275 5.01 -1.62 9.93
C ARG A 275 4.16 -2.69 10.58
N GLY A 276 2.95 -2.37 11.03
CA GLY A 276 2.03 -3.36 11.60
C GLY A 276 1.67 -4.47 10.62
N VAL A 277 1.46 -4.14 9.33
CA VAL A 277 1.21 -5.15 8.29
C VAL A 277 2.42 -6.06 8.11
N VAL A 278 3.63 -5.52 8.01
CA VAL A 278 4.87 -6.33 7.90
C VAL A 278 5.05 -7.21 9.13
N GLU A 279 4.81 -6.68 10.32
CA GLU A 279 4.89 -7.42 11.58
C GLU A 279 3.90 -8.60 11.61
N ALA A 280 2.65 -8.41 11.21
CA ALA A 280 1.65 -9.46 11.14
C ALA A 280 2.08 -10.62 10.22
N LEU A 281 2.67 -10.31 9.05
CA LEU A 281 3.21 -11.32 8.16
C LEU A 281 4.40 -12.08 8.75
N LEU A 282 5.31 -11.38 9.41
CA LEU A 282 6.48 -12.00 10.06
C LEU A 282 6.07 -12.94 11.20
N ARG A 283 5.14 -12.53 12.06
CA ARG A 283 4.59 -13.37 13.13
C ARG A 283 4.00 -14.67 12.56
N ARG A 284 3.23 -14.60 11.47
CA ARG A 284 2.63 -15.77 10.84
C ARG A 284 3.68 -16.73 10.26
N ARG A 285 4.74 -16.21 9.62
CA ARG A 285 5.84 -17.04 9.11
C ARG A 285 6.58 -17.77 10.22
N LEU A 286 6.83 -17.12 11.35
CA LEU A 286 7.49 -17.75 12.52
C LEU A 286 6.64 -18.89 13.08
N LEU A 287 5.33 -18.71 13.21
CA LEU A 287 4.42 -19.75 13.69
C LEU A 287 4.38 -20.96 12.74
N ALA A 288 4.33 -20.74 11.42
CA ALA A 288 4.37 -21.81 10.44
C ALA A 288 5.69 -22.60 10.47
N GLY A 289 6.83 -21.91 10.62
CA GLY A 289 8.14 -22.53 10.70
C GLY A 289 8.38 -23.30 12.02
N SER A 290 7.72 -22.93 13.13
CA SER A 290 7.76 -23.67 14.38
C SER A 290 6.91 -24.93 14.35
N ALA A 291 5.73 -24.88 13.72
CA ALA A 291 4.86 -26.04 13.53
C ALA A 291 5.53 -27.13 12.67
N SER A 292 6.20 -26.75 11.58
CA SER A 292 6.92 -27.68 10.70
C SER A 292 8.09 -28.38 11.40
N ARG A 293 8.78 -27.71 12.33
CA ARG A 293 9.87 -28.30 13.13
C ARG A 293 9.37 -29.20 14.25
N GLY A 294 8.16 -28.98 14.77
CA GLY A 294 7.50 -29.85 15.77
C GLY A 294 7.17 -31.23 15.18
N VAL A 295 6.54 -31.23 13.99
CA VAL A 295 6.15 -32.47 13.29
C VAL A 295 7.34 -33.33 12.90
N GLN A 296 8.49 -32.74 12.51
CA GLN A 296 9.72 -33.50 12.19
C GLN A 296 10.40 -34.13 13.41
N ARG A 297 10.17 -33.59 14.62
CA ARG A 297 10.73 -34.18 15.85
C ARG A 297 9.91 -35.36 16.34
N GLU A 298 8.61 -35.38 16.13
CA GLU A 298 7.75 -36.52 16.52
C GLU A 298 7.94 -37.72 15.60
N SER A 299 8.21 -37.52 14.30
CA SER A 299 8.47 -38.61 13.34
C SER A 299 9.87 -39.25 13.44
N LEU A 300 10.74 -38.75 14.31
CA LEU A 300 12.07 -39.36 14.59
C LEU A 300 12.09 -40.17 15.89
N HIS A 301 10.95 -40.33 16.57
CA HIS A 301 10.81 -41.09 17.81
C HIS A 301 9.81 -42.26 17.71
N GLU A 302 9.31 -42.57 16.50
CA GLU A 302 8.65 -43.83 16.15
C GLU A 302 9.62 -44.71 15.33
#